data_9e75e884eb2487247c6b4b93cfeb5c71
#
_entry.id   9e75e884eb2487247c6b4b93cfeb5c71
#
_cell.length_a   1.000
_cell.length_b   1.000
_cell.length_c   1.000
_cell.angle_alpha   90.00
_cell.angle_beta   90.00
_cell.angle_gamma   90.00
#
_symmetry.space_group_name_H-M   'P 1'
#
loop_
_entity.id
_entity.type
_entity.pdbx_description
1 polymer ?
#
loop_
_entity_poly.entity_id
_entity_poly.type
_entity_poly.pdbx_seq_one_letter_code
_entity_poly.pdbx_strand_id
1 'polypeptide(L)'
;MVHSCPGKCHHELMDLKPVTRTSVLGAVALWAFYCLIVVVVLPMLYGWIGRTITVLIMTVLVAAVVGGVLALRPRSAEGADYIITSYGARSQGELTVPVPVSELPGLVEETCRQDGELRLRELDARGGRISVGMTFSSWGDRVRFTFHPLSENESRITATSRPLLPITILGGARSERNLSLLFHGVAREAESARTNVA
;
A
#
# COMPACT_ATOMS: atom_id res chain seq x y z
N MET A 1 5.96 -35.77 29.63
CA MET A 1 5.19 -36.03 28.39
C MET A 1 5.10 -34.71 27.67
N VAL A 2 5.93 -34.53 26.64
CA VAL A 2 6.01 -33.31 25.87
C VAL A 2 5.15 -33.51 24.61
N HIS A 3 4.01 -32.83 24.54
CA HIS A 3 3.20 -32.80 23.32
C HIS A 3 3.81 -31.85 22.30
N SER A 4 4.49 -32.43 21.32
CA SER A 4 4.91 -31.78 20.10
C SER A 4 3.68 -31.46 19.24
N CYS A 5 3.33 -30.19 19.09
CA CYS A 5 2.41 -29.72 18.07
C CYS A 5 3.17 -29.47 16.77
N PRO A 6 2.90 -30.21 15.69
CA PRO A 6 3.40 -29.82 14.37
C PRO A 6 2.42 -28.83 13.74
N GLY A 7 2.49 -27.57 14.18
CA GLY A 7 1.77 -26.48 13.54
C GLY A 7 2.52 -26.04 12.29
N LYS A 8 2.11 -26.52 11.12
CA LYS A 8 2.40 -25.86 9.85
C LYS A 8 1.85 -24.43 9.95
N CYS A 9 2.71 -23.49 10.34
CA CYS A 9 2.46 -22.08 10.06
C CYS A 9 2.40 -21.95 8.54
N HIS A 10 1.20 -22.03 7.98
CA HIS A 10 0.93 -21.53 6.66
C HIS A 10 1.31 -20.05 6.68
N HIS A 11 2.48 -19.76 6.15
CA HIS A 11 2.84 -18.47 5.60
C HIS A 11 1.84 -18.21 4.47
N GLU A 12 0.64 -17.79 4.83
CA GLU A 12 -0.24 -17.10 3.91
C GLU A 12 0.30 -15.66 3.79
N LEU A 13 1.50 -15.58 3.21
CA LEU A 13 1.93 -14.36 2.54
C LEU A 13 0.72 -14.02 1.67
N MET A 14 0.01 -12.94 2.03
CA MET A 14 -1.05 -12.41 1.18
C MET A 14 -0.39 -12.03 -0.15
N ASP A 15 -0.38 -13.02 -1.04
CA ASP A 15 0.17 -12.96 -2.38
C ASP A 15 -0.52 -11.77 -3.06
N LEU A 16 0.16 -10.62 -3.06
CA LEU A 16 -0.20 -9.53 -3.95
C LEU A 16 -0.04 -10.11 -5.34
N LYS A 17 -1.11 -10.76 -5.83
CA LYS A 17 -1.11 -11.35 -7.16
C LYS A 17 -0.41 -10.38 -8.09
N PRO A 18 0.78 -10.71 -8.60
CA PRO A 18 1.45 -9.86 -9.55
C PRO A 18 0.47 -9.63 -10.68
N VAL A 19 0.31 -8.39 -11.10
CA VAL A 19 -0.47 -8.05 -12.29
C VAL A 19 0.06 -8.98 -13.39
N THR A 20 -0.74 -9.95 -13.80
CA THR A 20 -0.27 -11.02 -14.69
C THR A 20 0.28 -10.36 -15.94
N ARG A 21 1.51 -10.71 -16.34
CA ARG A 21 2.18 -10.15 -17.54
C ARG A 21 1.28 -10.14 -18.77
N THR A 22 0.37 -11.10 -18.88
CA THR A 22 -0.63 -11.23 -19.94
C THR A 22 -1.64 -10.08 -19.97
N SER A 23 -2.07 -9.52 -18.82
CA SER A 23 -3.00 -8.40 -18.81
C SER A 23 -2.34 -7.08 -19.21
N VAL A 24 -1.05 -6.90 -18.88
CA VAL A 24 -0.27 -5.74 -19.29
C VAL A 24 0.02 -5.78 -20.79
N LEU A 25 0.44 -6.94 -21.31
CA LEU A 25 0.68 -7.11 -22.74
C LEU A 25 -0.58 -6.90 -23.58
N GLY A 26 -1.74 -7.41 -23.14
CA GLY A 26 -3.02 -7.17 -23.78
C GLY A 26 -3.41 -5.70 -23.80
N ALA A 27 -3.25 -4.98 -22.70
CA ALA A 27 -3.52 -3.55 -22.64
C ALA A 27 -2.57 -2.75 -23.53
N VAL A 28 -1.27 -3.09 -23.54
CA VAL A 28 -0.28 -2.43 -24.41
C VAL A 28 -0.57 -2.70 -25.89
N ALA A 29 -0.96 -3.93 -26.27
CA ALA A 29 -1.32 -4.25 -27.65
C ALA A 29 -2.58 -3.50 -28.11
N LEU A 30 -3.61 -3.44 -27.30
CA LEU A 30 -4.84 -2.68 -27.59
C LEU A 30 -4.54 -1.19 -27.75
N TRP A 31 -3.66 -0.66 -26.91
CA TRP A 31 -3.21 0.71 -26.96
C TRP A 31 -2.39 1.04 -28.22
N ALA A 32 -1.45 0.14 -28.58
CA ALA A 32 -0.67 0.28 -29.82
C ALA A 32 -1.56 0.26 -31.06
N PHE A 33 -2.58 -0.59 -31.07
CA PHE A 33 -3.57 -0.67 -32.15
C PHE A 33 -4.38 0.63 -32.25
N TYR A 34 -4.86 1.18 -31.14
CA TYR A 34 -5.57 2.46 -31.11
C TYR A 34 -4.69 3.61 -31.60
N CYS A 35 -3.43 3.68 -31.15
CA CYS A 35 -2.47 4.67 -31.63
C CYS A 35 -2.23 4.57 -33.13
N LEU A 36 -2.12 3.36 -33.68
CA LEU A 36 -1.95 3.14 -35.11
C LEU A 36 -3.12 3.70 -35.91
N ILE A 37 -4.36 3.44 -35.47
CA ILE A 37 -5.57 3.99 -36.11
C ILE A 37 -5.54 5.52 -36.10
N VAL A 38 -5.26 6.12 -34.96
CA VAL A 38 -5.23 7.59 -34.81
C VAL A 38 -4.15 8.21 -35.70
N VAL A 39 -2.95 7.60 -35.77
CA VAL A 39 -1.83 8.11 -36.58
C VAL A 39 -2.11 8.03 -38.09
N VAL A 40 -2.85 7.02 -38.52
CA VAL A 40 -3.10 6.81 -39.94
C VAL A 40 -4.38 7.53 -40.43
N VAL A 41 -5.45 7.40 -39.65
CA VAL A 41 -6.79 7.88 -40.09
C VAL A 41 -6.95 9.39 -39.97
N LEU A 42 -6.48 9.99 -38.87
CA LEU A 42 -6.63 11.44 -38.64
C LEU A 42 -5.89 12.30 -39.69
N PRO A 43 -4.63 12.04 -40.06
CA PRO A 43 -3.96 12.80 -41.12
C PRO A 43 -4.60 12.62 -42.51
N MET A 44 -5.15 11.44 -42.80
CA MET A 44 -5.86 11.19 -44.06
C MET A 44 -7.15 12.01 -44.17
N LEU A 45 -7.89 12.15 -43.06
CA LEU A 45 -9.17 12.86 -43.06
C LEU A 45 -9.03 14.38 -43.00
N TYR A 46 -8.03 14.89 -42.30
CA TYR A 46 -7.94 16.32 -41.94
C TYR A 46 -6.69 17.03 -42.47
N GLY A 47 -5.86 16.39 -43.28
CA GLY A 47 -4.66 17.00 -43.88
C GLY A 47 -3.68 17.52 -42.83
N TRP A 48 -3.20 18.77 -42.96
CA TRP A 48 -2.18 19.35 -42.08
C TRP A 48 -2.66 19.56 -40.63
N ILE A 49 -3.91 20.00 -40.46
CA ILE A 49 -4.54 20.16 -39.14
C ILE A 49 -4.61 18.82 -38.42
N GLY A 50 -4.96 17.75 -39.16
CA GLY A 50 -5.00 16.41 -38.63
C GLY A 50 -3.65 15.93 -38.12
N ARG A 51 -2.54 16.27 -38.79
CA ARG A 51 -1.17 15.93 -38.32
C ARG A 51 -0.82 16.57 -36.98
N THR A 52 -1.14 17.86 -36.81
CA THR A 52 -0.87 18.60 -35.58
C THR A 52 -1.65 18.00 -34.41
N ILE A 53 -2.94 17.73 -34.60
CA ILE A 53 -3.80 17.10 -33.59
C ILE A 53 -3.28 15.69 -33.24
N THR A 54 -2.87 14.90 -34.24
CA THR A 54 -2.32 13.57 -34.02
C THR A 54 -1.06 13.60 -33.17
N VAL A 55 -0.11 14.52 -33.46
CA VAL A 55 1.12 14.66 -32.68
C VAL A 55 0.79 15.05 -31.23
N LEU A 56 -0.14 15.97 -31.02
CA LEU A 56 -0.56 16.39 -29.69
C LEU A 56 -1.16 15.21 -28.90
N ILE A 57 -2.09 14.48 -29.50
CA ILE A 57 -2.70 13.31 -28.87
C ILE A 57 -1.64 12.27 -28.53
N MET A 58 -0.73 11.94 -29.47
CA MET A 58 0.33 10.97 -29.23
C MET A 58 1.27 11.40 -28.11
N THR A 59 1.62 12.68 -28.02
CA THR A 59 2.46 13.20 -26.95
C THR A 59 1.80 13.03 -25.58
N VAL A 60 0.50 13.39 -25.48
CA VAL A 60 -0.26 13.21 -24.22
C VAL A 60 -0.37 11.73 -23.85
N LEU A 61 -0.61 10.88 -24.83
CA LEU A 61 -0.73 9.45 -24.63
C LEU A 61 0.60 8.81 -24.16
N VAL A 62 1.72 9.15 -24.79
CA VAL A 62 3.06 8.68 -24.36
C VAL A 62 3.36 9.17 -22.95
N ALA A 63 3.08 10.46 -22.66
CA ALA A 63 3.29 11.00 -21.31
C ALA A 63 2.42 10.26 -20.26
N ALA A 64 1.16 9.93 -20.59
CA ALA A 64 0.27 9.18 -19.71
C ALA A 64 0.79 7.74 -19.46
N VAL A 65 1.28 7.05 -20.51
CA VAL A 65 1.86 5.71 -20.38
C VAL A 65 3.14 5.73 -19.54
N VAL A 66 4.06 6.65 -19.85
CA VAL A 66 5.32 6.78 -19.10
C VAL A 66 5.02 7.15 -17.64
N GLY A 67 4.13 8.12 -17.40
CA GLY A 67 3.69 8.49 -16.06
C GLY A 67 3.04 7.33 -15.32
N GLY A 68 2.20 6.54 -15.97
CA GLY A 68 1.60 5.33 -15.42
C GLY A 68 2.62 4.27 -15.05
N VAL A 69 3.58 3.99 -15.94
CA VAL A 69 4.66 3.02 -15.66
C VAL A 69 5.55 3.48 -14.51
N LEU A 70 5.88 4.77 -14.44
CA LEU A 70 6.66 5.33 -13.33
C LEU A 70 5.89 5.28 -12.01
N ALA A 71 4.58 5.51 -12.03
CA ALA A 71 3.71 5.41 -10.85
C ALA A 71 3.56 3.97 -10.32
N LEU A 72 3.72 2.96 -11.19
CA LEU A 72 3.66 1.54 -10.81
C LEU A 72 5.00 0.97 -10.31
N ARG A 73 6.08 1.74 -10.36
CA ARG A 73 7.36 1.27 -9.81
C ARG A 73 7.24 1.06 -8.29
N PRO A 74 7.76 -0.07 -7.79
CA PRO A 74 7.83 -0.28 -6.34
C PRO A 74 8.69 0.80 -5.71
N ARG A 75 8.21 1.33 -4.59
CA ARG A 75 8.95 2.25 -3.73
C ARG A 75 9.09 1.58 -2.38
N SER A 76 10.28 1.61 -1.83
CA SER A 76 10.53 1.13 -0.47
C SER A 76 10.92 2.30 0.40
N ALA A 77 10.29 2.39 1.56
CA ALA A 77 10.69 3.29 2.64
C ALA A 77 11.15 2.42 3.81
N GLU A 78 12.33 2.66 4.28
CA GLU A 78 12.92 1.96 5.41
C GLU A 78 13.07 2.96 6.58
N GLY A 79 12.54 2.58 7.74
CA GLY A 79 12.83 3.22 9.01
C GLY A 79 13.78 2.34 9.83
N ALA A 80 14.14 2.77 11.06
CA ALA A 80 15.03 2.01 11.94
C ALA A 80 14.49 0.60 12.23
N ASP A 81 13.15 0.47 12.39
CA ASP A 81 12.52 -0.77 12.84
C ASP A 81 11.40 -1.26 11.91
N TYR A 82 11.19 -0.61 10.77
CA TYR A 82 10.14 -0.98 9.83
C TYR A 82 10.58 -0.89 8.37
N ILE A 83 9.93 -1.69 7.55
CA ILE A 83 10.07 -1.69 6.09
C ILE A 83 8.69 -1.51 5.49
N ILE A 84 8.51 -0.52 4.61
CA ILE A 84 7.28 -0.28 3.86
C ILE A 84 7.59 -0.40 2.37
N THR A 85 6.84 -1.24 1.68
CA THR A 85 6.91 -1.39 0.22
C THR A 85 5.59 -0.92 -0.39
N SER A 86 5.67 -0.01 -1.35
CA SER A 86 4.52 0.59 -2.01
C SER A 86 4.45 0.19 -3.49
N TYR A 87 3.26 -0.24 -3.93
CA TYR A 87 2.95 -0.59 -5.31
C TYR A 87 1.73 0.20 -5.78
N GLY A 88 1.93 1.23 -6.58
CA GLY A 88 0.85 2.12 -6.99
C GLY A 88 0.17 2.78 -5.79
N ALA A 89 -1.14 2.57 -5.64
CA ALA A 89 -1.93 3.13 -4.54
C ALA A 89 -1.98 2.23 -3.28
N ARG A 90 -1.22 1.14 -3.24
CA ARG A 90 -1.20 0.18 -2.13
C ARG A 90 0.16 0.16 -1.49
N SER A 91 0.18 0.06 -0.16
CA SER A 91 1.42 -0.12 0.61
C SER A 91 1.28 -1.27 1.58
N GLN A 92 2.36 -2.00 1.75
CA GLN A 92 2.50 -3.05 2.74
C GLN A 92 3.75 -2.79 3.54
N GLY A 93 3.72 -3.07 4.83
CA GLY A 93 4.88 -2.91 5.68
C GLY A 93 4.88 -3.86 6.85
N GLU A 94 6.05 -3.97 7.44
CA GLU A 94 6.31 -4.75 8.63
C GLU A 94 7.05 -3.89 9.64
N LEU A 95 6.64 -3.97 10.90
CA LEU A 95 7.28 -3.35 12.04
C LEU A 95 7.59 -4.44 13.06
N THR A 96 8.82 -4.47 13.55
CA THR A 96 9.23 -5.33 14.68
C THR A 96 9.36 -4.46 15.92
N VAL A 97 8.73 -4.89 17.02
CA VAL A 97 8.76 -4.19 18.31
C VAL A 97 9.14 -5.13 19.43
N PRO A 98 9.95 -4.67 20.40
CA PRO A 98 10.43 -5.48 21.51
C PRO A 98 9.42 -5.52 22.67
N VAL A 99 8.20 -6.00 22.37
CA VAL A 99 7.12 -6.20 23.34
C VAL A 99 6.39 -7.52 23.06
N PRO A 100 5.77 -8.15 24.07
CA PRO A 100 4.93 -9.33 23.88
C PRO A 100 3.74 -9.04 22.96
N VAL A 101 3.30 -10.02 22.20
CA VAL A 101 2.15 -9.88 21.30
C VAL A 101 0.86 -9.48 22.01
N SER A 102 0.72 -9.85 23.29
CA SER A 102 -0.44 -9.48 24.12
C SER A 102 -0.58 -7.98 24.40
N GLU A 103 0.51 -7.23 24.29
CA GLU A 103 0.52 -5.77 24.53
C GLU A 103 0.22 -4.98 23.25
N LEU A 104 0.41 -5.57 22.08
CA LEU A 104 0.24 -4.88 20.80
C LEU A 104 -1.15 -4.25 20.60
N PRO A 105 -2.27 -4.90 20.99
CA PRO A 105 -3.58 -4.28 20.88
C PRO A 105 -3.68 -2.95 21.63
N GLY A 106 -3.16 -2.90 22.86
CA GLY A 106 -3.15 -1.67 23.67
C GLY A 106 -2.32 -0.55 23.04
N LEU A 107 -1.13 -0.88 22.49
CA LEU A 107 -0.26 0.10 21.81
C LEU A 107 -0.91 0.66 20.55
N VAL A 108 -1.58 -0.18 19.76
CA VAL A 108 -2.30 0.27 18.56
C VAL A 108 -3.49 1.14 18.93
N GLU A 109 -4.25 0.77 19.96
CA GLU A 109 -5.40 1.56 20.45
C GLU A 109 -4.93 2.94 20.92
N GLU A 110 -3.86 3.00 21.70
CA GLU A 110 -3.28 4.26 22.18
C GLU A 110 -2.77 5.14 21.03
N THR A 111 -2.05 4.52 20.06
CA THR A 111 -1.61 5.20 18.85
C THR A 111 -2.79 5.82 18.08
N CYS A 112 -3.87 5.07 17.89
CA CYS A 112 -5.07 5.56 17.21
C CYS A 112 -5.80 6.65 18.01
N ARG A 113 -5.71 6.63 19.33
CA ARG A 113 -6.30 7.64 20.22
C ARG A 113 -5.55 8.96 20.14
N GLN A 114 -4.23 8.92 20.02
CA GLN A 114 -3.37 10.10 19.93
C GLN A 114 -3.37 10.70 18.52
N ASP A 115 -3.48 9.88 17.50
CA ASP A 115 -3.51 10.31 16.09
C ASP A 115 -4.97 10.46 15.63
N GLY A 116 -5.43 11.69 15.46
CA GLY A 116 -6.79 11.96 15.02
C GLY A 116 -7.11 11.54 13.56
N GLU A 117 -6.10 11.19 12.75
CA GLU A 117 -6.30 10.72 11.38
C GLU A 117 -6.63 9.21 11.35
N LEU A 118 -6.14 8.44 12.34
CA LEU A 118 -6.30 6.99 12.43
C LEU A 118 -7.55 6.63 13.24
N ARG A 119 -8.58 6.11 12.60
CA ARG A 119 -9.81 5.68 13.26
C ARG A 119 -9.85 4.16 13.37
N LEU A 120 -9.66 3.64 14.56
CA LEU A 120 -9.77 2.23 14.86
C LEU A 120 -11.22 1.75 14.59
N ARG A 121 -11.40 0.68 13.85
CA ARG A 121 -12.70 0.09 13.51
C ARG A 121 -12.91 -1.27 14.15
N GLU A 122 -11.89 -2.09 14.09
CA GLU A 122 -11.89 -3.44 14.64
C GLU A 122 -10.52 -3.71 15.24
N LEU A 123 -10.49 -4.34 16.39
CA LEU A 123 -9.27 -4.76 17.08
C LEU A 123 -9.55 -6.06 17.80
N ASP A 124 -8.70 -7.04 17.59
CA ASP A 124 -8.69 -8.30 18.31
C ASP A 124 -7.25 -8.71 18.69
N ALA A 125 -7.08 -9.84 19.35
CA ALA A 125 -5.76 -10.34 19.76
C ALA A 125 -4.86 -10.74 18.57
N ARG A 126 -5.38 -10.84 17.35
CA ARG A 126 -4.65 -11.24 16.14
C ARG A 126 -4.36 -10.10 15.20
N GLY A 127 -5.02 -8.96 15.39
CA GLY A 127 -4.89 -7.80 14.52
C GLY A 127 -6.11 -6.92 14.49
N GLY A 128 -6.32 -6.20 13.39
CA GLY A 128 -7.48 -5.32 13.30
C GLY A 128 -7.57 -4.52 12.02
N ARG A 129 -8.45 -3.54 12.07
CA ARG A 129 -8.69 -2.60 10.97
C ARG A 129 -8.73 -1.16 11.46
N ILE A 130 -8.06 -0.31 10.70
CA ILE A 130 -8.11 1.15 10.87
C ILE A 130 -8.68 1.75 9.58
N SER A 131 -9.52 2.76 9.70
CA SER A 131 -9.90 3.62 8.60
C SER A 131 -9.22 4.96 8.73
N VAL A 132 -8.61 5.44 7.65
CA VAL A 132 -8.04 6.77 7.57
C VAL A 132 -9.04 7.69 6.89
N GLY A 133 -9.22 8.89 7.44
CA GLY A 133 -10.28 9.82 7.05
C GLY A 133 -10.21 10.22 5.58
N MET A 134 -11.37 10.61 5.02
CA MET A 134 -11.46 11.23 3.70
C MET A 134 -10.78 12.60 3.72
N THR A 135 -10.04 12.90 2.64
CA THR A 135 -9.55 14.25 2.36
C THR A 135 -10.06 14.67 0.99
N PHE A 136 -9.84 15.93 0.64
CA PHE A 136 -10.27 16.47 -0.67
C PHE A 136 -9.72 15.68 -1.88
N SER A 137 -8.57 14.99 -1.71
CA SER A 137 -7.91 14.22 -2.77
C SER A 137 -8.06 12.70 -2.65
N SER A 138 -8.72 12.18 -1.62
CA SER A 138 -8.94 10.74 -1.45
C SER A 138 -10.20 10.43 -0.66
N TRP A 139 -10.87 9.39 -1.10
CA TRP A 139 -12.08 8.82 -0.48
C TRP A 139 -11.80 8.05 0.82
N GLY A 140 -10.58 8.19 1.38
CA GLY A 140 -10.13 7.47 2.56
C GLY A 140 -9.40 6.17 2.20
N ASP A 141 -8.64 5.69 3.19
CA ASP A 141 -7.88 4.45 3.09
C ASP A 141 -8.31 3.47 4.18
N ARG A 142 -8.12 2.19 3.90
CA ARG A 142 -8.29 1.12 4.86
C ARG A 142 -6.95 0.47 5.14
N VAL A 143 -6.55 0.47 6.39
CA VAL A 143 -5.38 -0.25 6.89
C VAL A 143 -5.87 -1.52 7.57
N ARG A 144 -5.32 -2.66 7.17
CA ARG A 144 -5.45 -3.94 7.88
C ARG A 144 -4.10 -4.30 8.46
N PHE A 145 -4.08 -4.82 9.66
CA PHE A 145 -2.86 -5.26 10.32
C PHE A 145 -3.10 -6.58 11.05
N THR A 146 -2.03 -7.34 11.18
CA THR A 146 -1.99 -8.62 11.91
C THR A 146 -0.79 -8.64 12.83
N PHE A 147 -0.94 -9.33 13.94
CA PHE A 147 0.09 -9.49 14.97
C PHE A 147 0.70 -10.87 14.88
N HIS A 148 2.02 -10.96 14.95
CA HIS A 148 2.77 -12.19 14.92
C HIS A 148 3.77 -12.21 16.07
N PRO A 149 3.75 -13.22 16.98
CA PRO A 149 4.78 -13.38 17.97
C PRO A 149 6.08 -13.84 17.29
N LEU A 150 7.20 -13.20 17.59
CA LEU A 150 8.54 -13.64 17.17
C LEU A 150 9.25 -14.36 18.30
N SER A 151 9.12 -13.84 19.53
CA SER A 151 9.60 -14.44 20.77
C SER A 151 8.67 -14.07 21.93
N GLU A 152 9.02 -14.44 23.17
CA GLU A 152 8.25 -14.04 24.34
C GLU A 152 8.15 -12.51 24.52
N ASN A 153 9.22 -11.78 24.15
CA ASN A 153 9.35 -10.34 24.34
C ASN A 153 9.53 -9.57 23.03
N GLU A 154 9.21 -10.19 21.91
CA GLU A 154 9.35 -9.56 20.60
C GLU A 154 8.21 -9.96 19.69
N SER A 155 7.64 -9.00 19.00
CA SER A 155 6.49 -9.20 18.14
C SER A 155 6.63 -8.41 16.84
N ARG A 156 5.89 -8.87 15.82
CA ARG A 156 5.84 -8.22 14.51
C ARG A 156 4.41 -7.82 14.18
N ILE A 157 4.28 -6.62 13.64
CA ILE A 157 3.04 -6.13 13.03
C ILE A 157 3.22 -6.12 11.52
N THR A 158 2.40 -6.87 10.80
CA THR A 158 2.31 -6.76 9.34
C THR A 158 1.07 -5.95 9.00
N ALA A 159 1.22 -4.88 8.22
CA ALA A 159 0.11 -4.01 7.86
C ALA A 159 0.04 -3.76 6.35
N THR A 160 -1.19 -3.60 5.87
CA THR A 160 -1.47 -3.28 4.46
C THR A 160 -2.44 -2.11 4.39
N SER A 161 -2.08 -1.07 3.66
CA SER A 161 -2.93 0.08 3.37
C SER A 161 -3.45 0.01 1.93
N ARG A 162 -4.76 0.23 1.76
CA ARG A 162 -5.44 0.22 0.45
C ARG A 162 -6.46 1.35 0.40
N PRO A 163 -6.60 2.05 -0.74
CA PRO A 163 -7.66 3.02 -0.93
C PRO A 163 -9.03 2.32 -0.93
N LEU A 164 -10.05 3.02 -0.43
CA LEU A 164 -11.43 2.52 -0.44
C LEU A 164 -11.96 2.38 -1.86
N LEU A 165 -11.59 3.30 -2.76
CA LEU A 165 -11.97 3.22 -4.18
C LEU A 165 -10.81 2.67 -5.02
N PRO A 166 -11.03 1.60 -5.80
CA PRO A 166 -10.00 0.97 -6.63
C PRO A 166 -9.52 1.82 -7.80
N ILE A 167 -10.22 2.90 -8.11
CA ILE A 167 -9.92 3.83 -9.23
C ILE A 167 -8.76 4.79 -8.89
N THR A 168 -8.35 4.87 -7.62
CA THR A 168 -7.27 5.76 -7.18
C THR A 168 -5.91 5.17 -7.57
N ILE A 169 -5.44 5.51 -8.77
CA ILE A 169 -4.14 5.04 -9.29
C ILE A 169 -2.98 5.84 -8.66
N LEU A 170 -3.23 7.06 -8.18
CA LEU A 170 -2.23 8.05 -7.75
C LEU A 170 -2.20 8.26 -6.22
N GLY A 171 -2.31 7.23 -5.41
CA GLY A 171 -2.38 7.36 -3.95
C GLY A 171 -1.24 6.71 -3.14
N GLY A 172 -0.17 6.23 -3.78
CA GLY A 172 0.88 5.44 -3.11
C GLY A 172 1.57 6.15 -1.96
N ALA A 173 1.92 7.41 -2.12
CA ALA A 173 2.56 8.22 -1.07
C ALA A 173 1.67 8.36 0.19
N ARG A 174 0.34 8.34 0.03
CA ARG A 174 -0.59 8.43 1.15
C ARG A 174 -0.72 7.10 1.90
N SER A 175 -0.88 5.99 1.17
CA SER A 175 -0.92 4.67 1.78
C SER A 175 0.37 4.36 2.55
N GLU A 176 1.52 4.81 2.05
CA GLU A 176 2.81 4.75 2.71
C GLU A 176 2.83 5.62 3.98
N ARG A 177 2.38 6.88 3.89
CA ARG A 177 2.27 7.77 5.04
C ARG A 177 1.37 7.17 6.14
N ASN A 178 0.24 6.58 5.77
CA ASN A 178 -0.68 5.98 6.74
C ASN A 178 -0.02 4.82 7.51
N LEU A 179 0.77 3.97 6.83
CA LEU A 179 1.54 2.92 7.49
C LEU A 179 2.67 3.49 8.35
N SER A 180 3.35 4.51 7.86
CA SER A 180 4.41 5.19 8.61
C SER A 180 3.87 5.82 9.90
N LEU A 181 2.72 6.49 9.86
CA LEU A 181 2.07 7.05 11.05
C LEU A 181 1.74 5.95 12.08
N LEU A 182 1.14 4.85 11.63
CA LEU A 182 0.85 3.70 12.50
C LEU A 182 2.12 3.13 13.12
N PHE A 183 3.16 2.87 12.33
CA PHE A 183 4.38 2.23 12.79
C PHE A 183 5.19 3.13 13.72
N HIS A 184 5.32 4.41 13.39
CA HIS A 184 5.97 5.37 14.29
C HIS A 184 5.22 5.54 15.62
N GLY A 185 3.89 5.60 15.57
CA GLY A 185 3.07 5.68 16.77
C GLY A 185 3.29 4.46 17.67
N VAL A 186 3.16 3.25 17.12
CA VAL A 186 3.33 2.01 17.89
C VAL A 186 4.76 1.86 18.43
N ALA A 187 5.78 2.18 17.62
CA ALA A 187 7.17 2.12 18.08
C ALA A 187 7.44 3.08 19.25
N ARG A 188 6.92 4.31 19.16
CA ARG A 188 7.03 5.31 20.24
C ARG A 188 6.33 4.85 21.53
N GLU A 189 5.12 4.30 21.43
CA GLU A 189 4.39 3.78 22.59
C GLU A 189 5.11 2.58 23.22
N ALA A 190 5.67 1.68 22.40
CA ALA A 190 6.46 0.55 22.89
C ALA A 190 7.72 1.01 23.66
N GLU A 191 8.39 2.05 23.17
CA GLU A 191 9.57 2.63 23.84
C GLU A 191 9.17 3.31 25.16
N SER A 192 8.07 4.05 25.18
CA SER A 192 7.53 4.68 26.37
C SER A 192 7.14 3.66 27.45
N ALA A 193 6.52 2.56 27.07
CA ALA A 193 6.16 1.48 27.97
C ALA A 193 7.39 0.85 28.65
N ARG A 194 8.48 0.67 27.91
CA ARG A 194 9.76 0.15 28.48
C ARG A 194 10.40 1.10 29.47
N THR A 195 10.38 2.39 29.18
CA THR A 195 11.00 3.40 30.05
C THR A 195 10.26 3.54 31.38
N ASN A 196 8.95 3.29 31.41
CA ASN A 196 8.15 3.35 32.63
C ASN A 196 8.28 2.11 33.54
N VAL A 197 8.86 1.02 33.06
CA VAL A 197 9.06 -0.24 33.82
C VAL A 197 10.50 -0.38 34.38
N ALA A 198 11.43 0.42 33.88
CA ALA A 198 12.82 0.44 34.32
C ALA A 198 13.05 1.42 35.49
#